data_686e7dd924595dd2eebc6b3a993c7ab0
#
_entry.id   686e7dd924595dd2eebc6b3a993c7ab0
#
_cell.length_a   1.000
_cell.length_b   1.000
_cell.length_c   1.000
_cell.angle_alpha   90.00
_cell.angle_beta   90.00
_cell.angle_gamma   90.00
#
_symmetry.space_group_name_H-M   'P 1'
#
loop_
_entity.id
_entity.type
_entity.pdbx_description
1 polymer ?
#
loop_
_entity_poly.entity_id
_entity_poly.type
_entity_poly.pdbx_seq_one_letter_code
_entity_poly.pdbx_strand_id
1 'polypeptide(L)'
;MRELPRGLGVDLPIDEKYYREISPGSMAEQLLISARNRIFQDFRAYVQPSHSDQVLDVGVSDVVNDGANVLERSYPHQENITACGLGAGVQFKKAFPLVRYTQIEPNVRLPFDDNTFDVATSNAVLEHVGSLENQSFFVHELCRVARRVFIVVPNRFFPIEHHTALPIVHYQDNIFQIACRITGKSEWARDENLILMTRKRLWQLAAPIRKRAAVGYTGLLLGPFSSNLYLVFR
;
A
#
# COMPACT_ATOMS: atom_id res chain seq x y z
N MET A 1 11.42 -12.91 35.20
CA MET A 1 10.82 -13.05 33.88
C MET A 1 9.64 -12.10 33.82
N ARG A 2 9.79 -10.93 33.24
CA ARG A 2 8.70 -9.96 33.01
C ARG A 2 8.09 -10.30 31.67
N GLU A 3 6.80 -10.67 31.68
CA GLU A 3 6.02 -10.79 30.45
C GLU A 3 6.01 -9.42 29.74
N LEU A 4 6.46 -9.40 28.50
CA LEU A 4 6.31 -8.27 27.61
C LEU A 4 4.80 -8.03 27.41
N PRO A 5 4.33 -6.78 27.40
CA PRO A 5 2.94 -6.48 27.10
C PRO A 5 2.64 -7.05 25.71
N ARG A 6 1.53 -7.75 25.58
CA ARG A 6 0.94 -8.16 24.29
C ARG A 6 0.55 -6.88 23.55
N GLY A 7 1.54 -6.26 22.92
CA GLY A 7 1.35 -5.16 22.02
C GLY A 7 0.73 -5.68 20.75
N LEU A 8 -0.44 -5.13 20.43
CA LEU A 8 -1.07 -4.98 19.12
C LEU A 8 -0.55 -6.01 18.13
N GLY A 9 -1.21 -7.17 18.09
CA GLY A 9 -0.90 -8.22 17.15
C GLY A 9 -1.00 -7.67 15.73
N VAL A 10 0.14 -7.31 15.17
CA VAL A 10 0.33 -7.39 13.75
C VAL A 10 0.28 -8.89 13.46
N ASP A 11 -0.91 -9.37 13.19
CA ASP A 11 -1.11 -10.73 12.74
C ASP A 11 -0.41 -10.81 11.38
N LEU A 12 0.84 -11.30 11.36
CA LEU A 12 1.61 -11.61 10.15
C LEU A 12 0.81 -12.35 9.04
N PRO A 13 -0.38 -12.91 9.33
CA PRO A 13 -1.24 -13.53 8.34
C PRO A 13 -2.04 -12.58 7.44
N ILE A 14 -2.06 -11.25 7.61
CA ILE A 14 -2.93 -10.40 6.77
C ILE A 14 -2.48 -10.45 5.31
N ASP A 15 -1.19 -10.33 5.05
CA ASP A 15 -0.62 -10.46 3.70
C ASP A 15 -0.85 -11.87 3.13
N GLU A 16 -0.58 -12.90 3.92
CA GLU A 16 -0.80 -14.27 3.49
C GLU A 16 -2.29 -14.57 3.25
N LYS A 17 -3.20 -14.06 4.08
CA LYS A 17 -4.65 -14.21 3.88
C LYS A 17 -5.13 -13.51 2.63
N TYR A 18 -4.69 -12.27 2.39
CA TYR A 18 -5.05 -11.51 1.20
C TYR A 18 -4.65 -12.23 -0.08
N TYR A 19 -3.43 -12.77 -0.14
CA TYR A 19 -2.94 -13.49 -1.32
C TYR A 19 -3.44 -14.94 -1.41
N ARG A 20 -3.91 -15.55 -0.33
CA ARG A 20 -4.56 -16.88 -0.35
C ARG A 20 -5.96 -16.87 -0.95
N GLU A 21 -6.68 -15.75 -0.87
CA GLU A 21 -8.02 -15.63 -1.45
C GLU A 21 -7.98 -15.56 -2.99
N ILE A 22 -6.82 -15.27 -3.57
CA ILE A 22 -6.64 -15.17 -5.03
C ILE A 22 -5.91 -16.42 -5.53
N SER A 23 -6.63 -17.33 -6.12
CA SER A 23 -6.05 -18.56 -6.67
C SER A 23 -5.13 -18.25 -7.86
N PRO A 24 -3.91 -18.83 -7.91
CA PRO A 24 -3.01 -18.69 -9.05
C PRO A 24 -3.68 -19.10 -10.39
N GLY A 25 -3.48 -18.30 -11.44
CA GLY A 25 -4.07 -18.50 -12.77
C GLY A 25 -5.53 -18.08 -12.89
N SER A 26 -6.17 -17.59 -11.81
CA SER A 26 -7.55 -17.14 -11.83
C SER A 26 -7.75 -15.83 -12.58
N MET A 27 -8.99 -15.55 -13.02
CA MET A 27 -9.36 -14.25 -13.58
C MET A 27 -9.13 -13.11 -12.58
N ALA A 28 -9.33 -13.37 -11.29
CA ALA A 28 -9.09 -12.40 -10.23
C ALA A 28 -7.60 -12.02 -10.14
N GLU A 29 -6.70 -12.97 -10.26
CA GLU A 29 -5.26 -12.71 -10.31
C GLU A 29 -4.87 -11.90 -11.55
N GLN A 30 -5.38 -12.25 -12.73
CA GLN A 30 -5.13 -11.51 -13.96
C GLN A 30 -5.59 -10.04 -13.87
N LEU A 31 -6.75 -9.81 -13.25
CA LEU A 31 -7.26 -8.47 -12.98
C LEU A 31 -6.36 -7.72 -11.97
N LEU A 32 -5.90 -8.39 -10.93
CA LEU A 32 -4.96 -7.81 -9.96
C LEU A 32 -3.64 -7.40 -10.65
N ILE A 33 -3.06 -8.29 -11.44
CA ILE A 33 -1.83 -8.01 -12.20
C ILE A 33 -2.04 -6.83 -13.17
N SER A 34 -3.18 -6.80 -13.86
CA SER A 34 -3.52 -5.68 -14.76
C SER A 34 -3.64 -4.35 -14.02
N ALA A 35 -4.29 -4.36 -12.83
CA ALA A 35 -4.37 -3.17 -11.97
C ALA A 35 -2.98 -2.70 -11.54
N ARG A 36 -2.13 -3.61 -11.10
CA ARG A 36 -0.76 -3.33 -10.65
C ARG A 36 0.13 -2.79 -11.76
N ASN A 37 0.03 -3.36 -12.96
CA ASN A 37 0.75 -2.88 -14.14
C ASN A 37 0.31 -1.45 -14.49
N ARG A 38 -0.97 -1.13 -14.42
CA ARG A 38 -1.46 0.24 -14.64
C ARG A 38 -0.94 1.20 -13.56
N ILE A 39 -0.95 0.79 -12.30
CA ILE A 39 -0.39 1.57 -11.18
C ILE A 39 1.09 1.88 -11.44
N PHE A 40 1.87 0.90 -11.90
CA PHE A 40 3.27 1.11 -12.24
C PHE A 40 3.47 2.08 -13.43
N GLN A 41 2.61 2.00 -14.45
CA GLN A 41 2.66 2.98 -15.56
C GLN A 41 2.33 4.40 -15.07
N ASP A 42 1.33 4.55 -14.21
CA ASP A 42 0.97 5.84 -13.63
C ASP A 42 2.08 6.37 -12.71
N PHE A 43 2.72 5.50 -11.90
CA PHE A 43 3.93 5.85 -11.16
C PHE A 43 5.00 6.46 -12.09
N ARG A 44 5.33 5.77 -13.19
CA ARG A 44 6.31 6.27 -14.15
C ARG A 44 5.88 7.59 -14.79
N ALA A 45 4.61 7.74 -15.13
CA ALA A 45 4.08 8.94 -15.78
C ALA A 45 4.06 10.16 -14.85
N TYR A 46 3.66 9.97 -13.59
CA TYR A 46 3.49 11.10 -12.66
C TYR A 46 4.76 11.44 -11.88
N VAL A 47 5.58 10.45 -11.54
CA VAL A 47 6.83 10.65 -10.79
C VAL A 47 8.00 10.92 -11.72
N GLN A 48 8.03 10.28 -12.89
CA GLN A 48 9.09 10.39 -13.90
C GLN A 48 10.47 10.12 -13.28
N PRO A 49 10.68 8.92 -12.67
CA PRO A 49 11.96 8.61 -12.04
C PRO A 49 13.06 8.52 -13.11
N SER A 50 14.20 9.11 -12.82
CA SER A 50 15.40 8.99 -13.65
C SER A 50 16.14 7.67 -13.36
N HIS A 51 17.06 7.30 -14.24
CA HIS A 51 17.88 6.09 -14.05
C HIS A 51 18.81 6.15 -12.83
N SER A 52 19.10 7.33 -12.32
CA SER A 52 19.97 7.54 -11.15
C SER A 52 19.21 7.79 -9.85
N ASP A 53 17.87 7.93 -9.90
CA ASP A 53 17.09 8.21 -8.70
C ASP A 53 17.14 7.06 -7.71
N GLN A 54 17.36 7.40 -6.45
CA GLN A 54 17.23 6.47 -5.33
C GLN A 54 15.75 6.37 -4.95
N VAL A 55 15.21 5.16 -5.01
CA VAL A 55 13.79 4.88 -4.81
C VAL A 55 13.58 4.11 -3.51
N LEU A 56 12.69 4.58 -2.66
CA LEU A 56 12.22 3.89 -1.47
C LEU A 56 10.84 3.28 -1.75
N ASP A 57 10.65 1.98 -1.49
CA ASP A 57 9.32 1.36 -1.44
C ASP A 57 8.98 0.91 -0.01
N VAL A 58 7.88 1.42 0.55
CA VAL A 58 7.48 1.15 1.94
C VAL A 58 6.23 0.30 1.97
N GLY A 59 6.36 -0.90 2.56
CA GLY A 59 5.29 -1.86 2.72
C GLY A 59 5.35 -3.01 1.72
N VAL A 60 6.57 -3.45 1.39
CA VAL A 60 6.75 -4.64 0.56
C VAL A 60 6.36 -5.91 1.31
N SER A 61 5.85 -6.89 0.58
CA SER A 61 5.43 -8.19 1.12
C SER A 61 6.53 -9.23 1.00
N ASP A 62 6.64 -10.14 1.99
CA ASP A 62 7.49 -11.34 1.88
C ASP A 62 6.82 -12.46 1.03
N VAL A 63 5.56 -12.26 0.64
CA VAL A 63 4.88 -13.13 -0.34
C VAL A 63 5.38 -12.81 -1.75
N VAL A 64 5.96 -13.81 -2.40
CA VAL A 64 6.48 -13.68 -3.77
C VAL A 64 5.52 -14.37 -4.75
N ASN A 65 4.64 -13.59 -5.34
CA ASN A 65 3.76 -14.00 -6.43
C ASN A 65 3.66 -12.89 -7.49
N ASP A 66 2.95 -13.15 -8.58
CA ASP A 66 2.88 -12.20 -9.70
C ASP A 66 2.11 -10.90 -9.40
N GLY A 67 1.28 -10.91 -8.36
CA GLY A 67 0.54 -9.73 -7.90
C GLY A 67 1.28 -8.89 -6.85
N ALA A 68 2.37 -9.40 -6.24
CA ALA A 68 3.11 -8.71 -5.19
C ALA A 68 4.37 -8.02 -5.73
N ASN A 69 4.84 -6.99 -5.01
CA ASN A 69 6.14 -6.35 -5.21
C ASN A 69 6.39 -5.94 -6.68
N VAL A 70 5.39 -5.27 -7.30
CA VAL A 70 5.42 -4.95 -8.73
C VAL A 70 6.49 -3.92 -9.06
N LEU A 71 6.80 -3.00 -8.15
CA LEU A 71 7.88 -2.05 -8.36
C LEU A 71 9.20 -2.79 -8.56
N GLU A 72 9.57 -3.67 -7.62
CA GLU A 72 10.83 -4.41 -7.63
C GLU A 72 10.95 -5.30 -8.87
N ARG A 73 9.84 -5.87 -9.31
CA ARG A 73 9.79 -6.72 -10.49
C ARG A 73 9.93 -5.93 -11.80
N SER A 74 9.33 -4.74 -11.86
CA SER A 74 9.12 -4.00 -13.11
C SER A 74 10.09 -2.83 -13.29
N TYR A 75 10.71 -2.34 -12.20
CA TYR A 75 11.63 -1.21 -12.28
C TYR A 75 12.99 -1.66 -12.82
N PRO A 76 13.51 -1.03 -13.88
CA PRO A 76 14.71 -1.51 -14.57
C PRO A 76 16.02 -1.36 -13.75
N HIS A 77 16.00 -0.48 -12.73
CA HIS A 77 17.18 -0.15 -11.89
C HIS A 77 16.95 -0.66 -10.47
N GLN A 78 16.85 -1.98 -10.28
CA GLN A 78 16.58 -2.62 -8.99
C GLN A 78 17.65 -2.26 -7.94
N GLU A 79 18.88 -2.07 -8.35
CA GLU A 79 20.02 -1.67 -7.51
C GLU A 79 19.83 -0.31 -6.82
N ASN A 80 18.95 0.53 -7.35
CA ASN A 80 18.59 1.83 -6.79
C ASN A 80 17.39 1.78 -5.85
N ILE A 81 16.75 0.61 -5.69
CA ILE A 81 15.61 0.44 -4.79
C ILE A 81 16.09 0.08 -3.38
N THR A 82 15.52 0.75 -2.39
CA THR A 82 15.49 0.33 -1.00
C THR A 82 14.05 0.00 -0.65
N ALA A 83 13.81 -1.23 -0.21
CA ALA A 83 12.48 -1.73 0.15
C ALA A 83 12.36 -1.85 1.67
N CYS A 84 11.22 -1.48 2.23
CA CYS A 84 10.91 -1.58 3.64
C CYS A 84 9.71 -2.50 3.89
N GLY A 85 9.85 -3.44 4.82
CA GLY A 85 8.78 -4.34 5.26
C GLY A 85 8.82 -4.59 6.76
N LEU A 86 7.72 -5.10 7.32
CA LEU A 86 7.59 -5.37 8.75
C LEU A 86 8.31 -6.65 9.20
N GLY A 87 8.46 -7.62 8.30
CA GLY A 87 9.12 -8.90 8.58
C GLY A 87 10.61 -8.93 8.22
N ALA A 88 11.22 -10.09 8.38
CA ALA A 88 12.64 -10.30 8.04
C ALA A 88 12.93 -10.27 6.52
N GLY A 89 11.92 -10.33 5.66
CA GLY A 89 12.02 -10.26 4.21
C GLY A 89 12.83 -11.41 3.60
N VAL A 90 12.68 -12.63 4.12
CA VAL A 90 13.50 -13.79 3.72
C VAL A 90 13.26 -14.16 2.26
N GLN A 91 11.99 -14.30 1.88
CA GLN A 91 11.63 -14.65 0.50
C GLN A 91 11.81 -13.46 -0.44
N PHE A 92 11.49 -12.25 0.04
CA PHE A 92 11.72 -11.01 -0.70
C PHE A 92 13.19 -10.86 -1.12
N LYS A 93 14.14 -10.92 -0.16
CA LYS A 93 15.59 -10.80 -0.43
C LYS A 93 16.11 -11.88 -1.37
N LYS A 94 15.53 -13.08 -1.32
CA LYS A 94 15.87 -14.15 -2.25
C LYS A 94 15.37 -13.89 -3.68
N ALA A 95 14.17 -13.31 -3.80
CA ALA A 95 13.57 -13.01 -5.10
C ALA A 95 14.17 -11.75 -5.75
N PHE A 96 14.58 -10.76 -4.95
CA PHE A 96 15.08 -9.47 -5.41
C PHE A 96 16.47 -9.16 -4.82
N PRO A 97 17.51 -9.91 -5.21
CA PRO A 97 18.85 -9.82 -4.59
C PRO A 97 19.57 -8.49 -4.84
N LEU A 98 19.14 -7.71 -5.83
CA LEU A 98 19.70 -6.37 -6.12
C LEU A 98 19.07 -5.27 -5.29
N VAL A 99 17.87 -5.51 -4.71
CA VAL A 99 17.14 -4.54 -3.90
C VAL A 99 17.68 -4.55 -2.47
N ARG A 100 17.98 -3.36 -1.92
CA ARG A 100 18.31 -3.22 -0.50
C ARG A 100 17.05 -3.38 0.34
N TYR A 101 17.08 -4.25 1.35
CA TYR A 101 15.94 -4.47 2.24
C TYR A 101 16.24 -3.96 3.65
N THR A 102 15.29 -3.20 4.21
CA THR A 102 15.34 -2.70 5.58
C THR A 102 14.07 -3.14 6.31
N GLN A 103 14.23 -3.88 7.41
CA GLN A 103 13.10 -4.17 8.29
C GLN A 103 12.74 -2.91 9.07
N ILE A 104 11.45 -2.60 9.14
CA ILE A 104 10.90 -1.47 9.90
C ILE A 104 9.83 -1.94 10.88
N GLU A 105 9.48 -1.08 11.83
CA GLU A 105 8.36 -1.29 12.73
C GLU A 105 7.16 -0.41 12.29
N PRO A 106 5.90 -0.83 12.58
CA PRO A 106 4.73 -0.07 12.20
C PRO A 106 4.63 1.23 13.04
N ASN A 107 4.19 2.30 12.38
CA ASN A 107 3.89 3.59 13.01
C ASN A 107 5.05 4.24 13.78
N VAL A 108 6.29 3.95 13.39
CA VAL A 108 7.49 4.63 13.92
C VAL A 108 8.22 5.36 12.80
N ARG A 109 9.11 6.27 13.19
CA ARG A 109 9.94 7.03 12.27
C ARG A 109 10.78 6.09 11.40
N LEU A 110 10.79 6.32 10.10
CA LEU A 110 11.63 5.57 9.16
C LEU A 110 13.13 5.82 9.46
N PRO A 111 13.99 4.77 9.42
CA PRO A 111 15.39 4.85 9.82
C PRO A 111 16.27 5.49 8.73
N PHE A 112 15.80 6.59 8.15
CA PHE A 112 16.49 7.34 7.11
C PHE A 112 16.46 8.83 7.44
N ASP A 113 17.50 9.54 7.00
CA ASP A 113 17.57 10.99 7.11
C ASP A 113 16.61 11.70 6.14
N ASP A 114 16.38 12.98 6.37
CA ASP A 114 15.51 13.80 5.54
C ASP A 114 16.08 13.87 4.11
N ASN A 115 15.17 13.71 3.12
CA ASN A 115 15.52 13.74 1.69
C ASN A 115 16.63 12.76 1.26
N THR A 116 16.74 11.63 1.92
CA THR A 116 17.68 10.53 1.54
C THR A 116 17.36 9.97 0.15
N PHE A 117 16.07 9.96 -0.22
CA PHE A 117 15.60 9.39 -1.48
C PHE A 117 15.10 10.48 -2.44
N ASP A 118 15.23 10.22 -3.73
CA ASP A 118 14.62 11.06 -4.75
C ASP A 118 13.12 10.78 -4.89
N VAL A 119 12.73 9.52 -4.66
CA VAL A 119 11.35 9.05 -4.75
C VAL A 119 11.03 8.12 -3.58
N ALA A 120 9.87 8.27 -2.96
CA ALA A 120 9.27 7.24 -2.13
C ALA A 120 7.93 6.79 -2.71
N THR A 121 7.64 5.50 -2.61
CA THR A 121 6.35 4.92 -2.97
C THR A 121 5.83 4.00 -1.89
N SER A 122 4.53 3.81 -1.88
CA SER A 122 3.85 2.84 -1.03
C SER A 122 2.54 2.43 -1.69
N ASN A 123 2.28 1.13 -1.79
CA ASN A 123 1.13 0.60 -2.49
C ASN A 123 0.33 -0.35 -1.61
N ALA A 124 -0.93 0.00 -1.34
CA ALA A 124 -1.86 -0.77 -0.51
C ALA A 124 -1.34 -0.99 0.93
N VAL A 125 -0.86 0.08 1.58
CA VAL A 125 -0.37 0.08 2.96
C VAL A 125 -1.10 1.10 3.83
N LEU A 126 -1.35 2.29 3.29
CA LEU A 126 -1.90 3.42 4.05
C LEU A 126 -3.28 3.13 4.68
N GLU A 127 -4.05 2.25 4.08
CA GLU A 127 -5.32 1.75 4.59
C GLU A 127 -5.19 0.85 5.83
N HIS A 128 -3.99 0.33 6.11
CA HIS A 128 -3.70 -0.63 7.19
C HIS A 128 -2.95 -0.04 8.39
N VAL A 129 -2.63 1.24 8.37
CA VAL A 129 -1.87 1.87 9.46
C VAL A 129 -2.72 2.24 10.69
N GLY A 130 -4.02 1.98 10.68
CA GLY A 130 -4.92 1.91 11.83
C GLY A 130 -5.69 3.19 12.15
N SER A 131 -5.13 4.38 12.10
CA SER A 131 -5.84 5.63 12.47
C SER A 131 -5.56 6.78 11.51
N LEU A 132 -6.30 7.89 11.64
CA LEU A 132 -6.04 9.11 10.85
C LEU A 132 -4.68 9.73 11.25
N GLU A 133 -4.33 9.68 12.52
CA GLU A 133 -3.05 10.16 13.04
C GLU A 133 -1.90 9.34 12.47
N ASN A 134 -2.01 8.01 12.49
CA ASN A 134 -1.02 7.12 11.89
C ASN A 134 -0.91 7.32 10.38
N GLN A 135 -2.04 7.51 9.68
CA GLN A 135 -2.04 7.82 8.26
C GLN A 135 -1.33 9.15 7.96
N SER A 136 -1.61 10.18 8.77
CA SER A 136 -0.95 11.47 8.65
C SER A 136 0.55 11.34 8.91
N PHE A 137 0.94 10.64 9.98
CA PHE A 137 2.33 10.35 10.30
C PHE A 137 3.04 9.62 9.17
N PHE A 138 2.45 8.55 8.63
CA PHE A 138 3.01 7.78 7.54
C PHE A 138 3.25 8.62 6.28
N VAL A 139 2.28 9.43 5.88
CA VAL A 139 2.41 10.32 4.72
C VAL A 139 3.50 11.39 4.95
N HIS A 140 3.58 11.95 6.18
CA HIS A 140 4.64 12.90 6.54
C HIS A 140 6.03 12.26 6.51
N GLU A 141 6.17 11.03 7.00
CA GLU A 141 7.45 10.32 6.97
C GLU A 141 7.92 10.05 5.54
N LEU A 142 7.03 9.59 4.65
CA LEU A 142 7.38 9.44 3.23
C LEU A 142 7.81 10.78 2.61
N CYS A 143 7.11 11.87 2.95
CA CYS A 143 7.46 13.21 2.47
C CYS A 143 8.72 13.80 3.13
N ARG A 144 9.10 13.33 4.32
CA ARG A 144 10.35 13.70 5.00
C ARG A 144 11.55 13.04 4.34
N VAL A 145 11.47 11.74 4.10
CA VAL A 145 12.60 10.95 3.58
C VAL A 145 12.81 11.07 2.09
N ALA A 146 11.81 11.56 1.33
CA ALA A 146 11.91 11.64 -0.12
C ALA A 146 11.43 13.00 -0.68
N ARG A 147 12.02 13.38 -1.83
CA ARG A 147 11.67 14.61 -2.55
C ARG A 147 10.32 14.52 -3.24
N ARG A 148 10.02 13.39 -3.88
CA ARG A 148 8.76 13.06 -4.58
C ARG A 148 8.16 11.82 -3.93
N VAL A 149 6.84 11.78 -3.84
CA VAL A 149 6.14 10.67 -3.19
C VAL A 149 4.97 10.23 -4.04
N PHE A 150 4.75 8.90 -4.15
CA PHE A 150 3.61 8.30 -4.83
C PHE A 150 2.99 7.21 -3.96
N ILE A 151 1.79 7.46 -3.47
CA ILE A 151 1.04 6.55 -2.60
C ILE A 151 -0.18 6.05 -3.35
N VAL A 152 -0.44 4.75 -3.29
CA VAL A 152 -1.62 4.13 -3.89
C VAL A 152 -2.42 3.37 -2.83
N VAL A 153 -3.73 3.53 -2.88
CA VAL A 153 -4.68 2.88 -1.97
C VAL A 153 -5.88 2.33 -2.74
N PRO A 154 -6.57 1.28 -2.24
CA PRO A 154 -7.85 0.86 -2.77
C PRO A 154 -8.88 2.00 -2.72
N ASN A 155 -9.72 2.08 -3.75
CA ASN A 155 -10.78 3.07 -3.80
C ASN A 155 -12.07 2.50 -3.19
N ARG A 156 -12.55 3.10 -2.10
CA ARG A 156 -13.82 2.73 -1.47
C ARG A 156 -14.99 2.62 -2.45
N PHE A 157 -15.02 3.44 -3.49
CA PHE A 157 -16.13 3.47 -4.43
C PHE A 157 -15.95 2.54 -5.64
N PHE A 158 -14.98 1.64 -5.61
CA PHE A 158 -14.93 0.54 -6.58
C PHE A 158 -16.03 -0.49 -6.23
N PRO A 159 -16.72 -1.10 -7.22
CA PRO A 159 -17.88 -1.96 -6.92
C PRO A 159 -17.60 -3.19 -6.06
N ILE A 160 -16.37 -3.67 -6.03
CA ILE A 160 -15.95 -4.83 -5.23
C ILE A 160 -14.89 -4.36 -4.24
N GLU A 161 -15.09 -4.64 -2.93
CA GLU A 161 -14.11 -4.33 -1.92
C GLU A 161 -12.92 -5.30 -2.01
N HIS A 162 -11.70 -4.75 -2.01
CA HIS A 162 -10.47 -5.48 -2.38
C HIS A 162 -10.09 -6.59 -1.41
N HIS A 163 -10.31 -6.42 -0.09
CA HIS A 163 -9.88 -7.34 0.95
C HIS A 163 -10.92 -8.42 1.24
N THR A 164 -12.19 -8.07 1.08
CA THR A 164 -13.30 -8.96 1.41
C THR A 164 -13.96 -9.58 0.19
N ALA A 165 -13.68 -9.04 -1.02
CA ALA A 165 -14.38 -9.35 -2.27
C ALA A 165 -15.91 -9.14 -2.20
N LEU A 166 -16.42 -8.40 -1.21
CA LEU A 166 -17.85 -8.13 -1.06
C LEU A 166 -18.26 -7.01 -2.01
N PRO A 167 -19.36 -7.19 -2.78
CA PRO A 167 -19.82 -6.17 -3.70
C PRO A 167 -20.61 -5.08 -2.97
N ILE A 168 -20.35 -3.82 -3.29
CA ILE A 168 -21.09 -2.58 -2.94
C ILE A 168 -21.39 -2.32 -1.46
N VAL A 169 -21.38 -3.33 -0.58
CA VAL A 169 -21.73 -3.20 0.85
C VAL A 169 -20.83 -2.21 1.61
N HIS A 170 -19.60 -2.04 1.17
CA HIS A 170 -18.59 -1.14 1.75
C HIS A 170 -18.83 0.35 1.44
N TYR A 171 -19.83 0.68 0.64
CA TYR A 171 -20.23 2.07 0.42
C TYR A 171 -20.83 2.72 1.69
N GLN A 172 -21.37 1.89 2.61
CA GLN A 172 -21.87 2.33 3.91
C GLN A 172 -21.21 1.52 5.04
N ASP A 173 -20.62 2.21 6.01
CA ASP A 173 -19.82 1.59 7.08
C ASP A 173 -20.63 0.55 7.89
N ASN A 174 -21.85 0.90 8.30
CA ASN A 174 -22.70 -0.02 9.07
C ASN A 174 -23.05 -1.31 8.30
N ILE A 175 -23.36 -1.18 7.00
CA ILE A 175 -23.68 -2.33 6.14
C ILE A 175 -22.44 -3.19 5.95
N PHE A 176 -21.28 -2.58 5.72
CA PHE A 176 -20.01 -3.28 5.58
C PHE A 176 -19.66 -4.07 6.85
N GLN A 177 -19.78 -3.45 8.02
CA GLN A 177 -19.51 -4.13 9.30
C GLN A 177 -20.43 -5.35 9.52
N ILE A 178 -21.73 -5.20 9.21
CA ILE A 178 -22.70 -6.31 9.29
C ILE A 178 -22.33 -7.43 8.31
N ALA A 179 -22.04 -7.06 7.05
CA ALA A 179 -21.67 -8.02 6.02
C ALA A 179 -20.38 -8.78 6.37
N CYS A 180 -19.35 -8.10 6.89
CA CYS A 180 -18.13 -8.73 7.38
C CYS A 180 -18.40 -9.73 8.51
N ARG A 181 -19.28 -9.40 9.45
CA ARG A 181 -19.66 -10.33 10.55
C ARG A 181 -20.36 -11.57 10.03
N ILE A 182 -21.33 -11.42 9.12
CA ILE A 182 -22.10 -12.53 8.56
C ILE A 182 -21.24 -13.46 7.71
N THR A 183 -20.25 -12.89 6.98
CA THR A 183 -19.38 -13.64 6.07
C THR A 183 -18.10 -14.17 6.72
N GLY A 184 -17.95 -14.02 8.06
CA GLY A 184 -16.75 -14.49 8.77
C GLY A 184 -15.49 -13.64 8.55
N LYS A 185 -15.65 -12.41 8.05
CA LYS A 185 -14.55 -11.47 7.71
C LYS A 185 -14.47 -10.32 8.72
N SER A 186 -14.79 -10.58 9.99
CA SER A 186 -14.93 -9.55 11.04
C SER A 186 -13.65 -8.75 11.31
N GLU A 187 -12.48 -9.30 11.01
CA GLU A 187 -11.20 -8.59 11.11
C GLU A 187 -11.15 -7.32 10.20
N TRP A 188 -11.76 -7.39 9.02
CA TRP A 188 -11.80 -6.27 8.06
C TRP A 188 -12.80 -5.17 8.43
N ALA A 189 -13.64 -5.42 9.42
CA ALA A 189 -14.59 -4.43 9.95
C ALA A 189 -13.98 -3.50 11.02
N ARG A 190 -12.69 -3.66 11.34
CA ARG A 190 -11.98 -2.88 12.36
C ARG A 190 -11.07 -1.85 11.69
N ASP A 191 -11.14 -0.60 12.13
CA ASP A 191 -10.30 0.48 11.59
C ASP A 191 -8.80 0.23 11.79
N GLU A 192 -8.43 -0.58 12.81
CA GLU A 192 -7.04 -0.97 13.04
C GLU A 192 -6.49 -1.84 11.90
N ASN A 193 -7.36 -2.56 11.18
CA ASN A 193 -6.97 -3.46 10.10
C ASN A 193 -7.28 -2.90 8.72
N LEU A 194 -8.36 -2.13 8.57
CA LEU A 194 -8.77 -1.58 7.29
C LEU A 194 -9.51 -0.26 7.42
N ILE A 195 -8.98 0.77 6.81
CA ILE A 195 -9.63 2.04 6.62
C ILE A 195 -10.02 2.20 5.15
N LEU A 196 -11.32 2.26 4.87
CA LEU A 196 -11.81 2.45 3.50
C LEU A 196 -11.46 3.84 2.96
N MET A 197 -10.60 3.87 1.95
CA MET A 197 -9.98 5.10 1.45
C MET A 197 -10.83 5.82 0.42
N THR A 198 -10.86 7.15 0.51
CA THR A 198 -11.57 8.04 -0.41
C THR A 198 -10.66 9.18 -0.89
N ARG A 199 -10.99 9.80 -2.04
CA ARG A 199 -10.29 11.02 -2.49
C ARG A 199 -10.28 12.13 -1.46
N LYS A 200 -11.42 12.32 -0.75
CA LYS A 200 -11.54 13.33 0.32
C LYS A 200 -10.52 13.07 1.42
N ARG A 201 -10.37 11.81 1.86
CA ARG A 201 -9.41 11.43 2.90
C ARG A 201 -7.97 11.66 2.44
N LEU A 202 -7.63 11.30 1.20
CA LEU A 202 -6.30 11.58 0.65
C LEU A 202 -5.99 13.09 0.61
N TRP A 203 -6.95 13.94 0.25
CA TRP A 203 -6.79 15.39 0.31
C TRP A 203 -6.62 15.92 1.73
N GLN A 204 -7.33 15.35 2.71
CA GLN A 204 -7.15 15.71 4.12
C GLN A 204 -5.74 15.39 4.63
N LEU A 205 -5.18 14.25 4.22
CA LEU A 205 -3.81 13.86 4.56
C LEU A 205 -2.75 14.72 3.84
N ALA A 206 -3.04 15.18 2.64
CA ALA A 206 -2.14 16.02 1.86
C ALA A 206 -2.11 17.50 2.33
N ALA A 207 -3.23 18.00 2.87
CA ALA A 207 -3.42 19.42 3.16
C ALA A 207 -2.35 20.04 4.09
N PRO A 208 -1.84 19.35 5.14
CA PRO A 208 -0.81 19.90 6.02
C PRO A 208 0.57 19.97 5.37
N ILE A 209 0.80 19.28 4.26
CA ILE A 209 2.13 19.10 3.67
C ILE A 209 2.41 20.22 2.66
N ARG A 210 3.55 20.91 2.85
CA ARG A 210 3.96 22.04 2.00
C ARG A 210 4.62 21.61 0.68
N LYS A 211 4.07 20.57 0.03
CA LYS A 211 4.47 20.12 -1.32
C LYS A 211 3.27 20.19 -2.25
N ARG A 212 3.52 20.37 -3.54
CA ARG A 212 2.44 20.31 -4.52
C ARG A 212 1.88 18.89 -4.60
N ALA A 213 0.63 18.73 -4.21
CA ALA A 213 -0.07 17.45 -4.21
C ALA A 213 -1.07 17.33 -5.35
N ALA A 214 -1.29 16.10 -5.82
CA ALA A 214 -2.40 15.75 -6.69
C ALA A 214 -2.97 14.39 -6.27
N VAL A 215 -4.31 14.24 -6.39
CA VAL A 215 -5.04 13.01 -6.11
C VAL A 215 -5.81 12.61 -7.35
N GLY A 216 -5.63 11.38 -7.79
CA GLY A 216 -6.28 10.85 -8.98
C GLY A 216 -6.68 9.39 -8.86
N TYR A 217 -7.06 8.82 -9.99
CA TYR A 217 -7.56 7.46 -10.13
C TYR A 217 -6.54 6.61 -10.89
N THR A 218 -6.38 5.36 -10.47
CA THR A 218 -5.47 4.38 -11.08
C THR A 218 -6.00 2.96 -10.93
N GLY A 219 -5.25 1.96 -11.39
CA GLY A 219 -5.64 0.56 -11.34
C GLY A 219 -6.64 0.18 -12.43
N LEU A 220 -7.57 -0.72 -12.12
CA LEU A 220 -8.61 -1.10 -13.06
C LEU A 220 -9.64 0.00 -13.22
N LEU A 221 -10.06 0.23 -14.46
CA LEU A 221 -11.17 1.13 -14.79
C LEU A 221 -12.38 0.29 -15.20
N LEU A 222 -13.50 0.43 -14.49
CA LEU A 222 -14.76 -0.20 -14.80
C LEU A 222 -15.82 0.90 -15.01
N GLY A 223 -15.96 1.38 -16.25
CA GLY A 223 -16.75 2.55 -16.57
C GLY A 223 -16.25 3.78 -15.78
N PRO A 224 -17.12 4.42 -14.96
CA PRO A 224 -16.74 5.57 -14.14
C PRO A 224 -15.96 5.19 -12.87
N PHE A 225 -15.79 3.90 -12.58
CA PHE A 225 -15.16 3.42 -11.36
C PHE A 225 -13.68 3.07 -11.59
N SER A 226 -12.85 3.39 -10.60
CA SER A 226 -11.45 3.01 -10.55
C SER A 226 -11.19 2.16 -9.31
N SER A 227 -10.41 1.09 -9.45
CA SER A 227 -10.09 0.21 -8.34
C SER A 227 -9.21 0.87 -7.28
N ASN A 228 -8.36 1.80 -7.68
CA ASN A 228 -7.40 2.45 -6.81
C ASN A 228 -7.40 3.96 -6.97
N LEU A 229 -6.95 4.63 -5.92
CA LEU A 229 -6.62 6.06 -5.90
C LEU A 229 -5.11 6.22 -5.75
N TYR A 230 -4.57 7.29 -6.30
CA TYR A 230 -3.20 7.71 -5.98
C TYR A 230 -3.17 9.10 -5.33
N LEU A 231 -2.16 9.31 -4.50
CA LEU A 231 -1.72 10.60 -3.98
C LEU A 231 -0.27 10.79 -4.38
N VAL A 232 0.04 11.88 -5.09
CA VAL A 232 1.39 12.22 -5.50
C VAL A 232 1.80 13.57 -4.95
N PHE A 233 3.05 13.67 -4.46
CA PHE A 233 3.72 14.92 -4.09
C PHE A 233 4.93 15.15 -5.00
N ARG A 234 5.10 16.42 -5.41
CA ARG A 234 6.18 16.88 -6.28
C ARG A 234 6.87 18.10 -5.70
#